data_054a5734254bf190a3866acaf315fb05
#
_entry.id   054a5734254bf190a3866acaf315fb05
#
_cell.length_a   1.000
_cell.length_b   1.000
_cell.length_c   1.000
_cell.angle_alpha   90.00
_cell.angle_beta   90.00
_cell.angle_gamma   90.00
#
_symmetry.space_group_name_H-M   'P 1'
#
loop_
_entity.id
_entity.type
_entity.pdbx_description
1 polymer ?
#
loop_
_entity_poly.entity_id
_entity_poly.type
_entity_poly.pdbx_seq_one_letter_code
_entity_poly.pdbx_strand_id
1 'polypeptide(L)'
;MSSAINEVEPRIRALLTAYPQLPATVIAERVGWTGSISWFRERVRAIRPEYLPADPVDRLEHRPGRVIQCDLWFPAPRIAVGFGQEAMLPVLVMVAAFSRFIAAVMLPSRQTMDLVAGMWQLLSGSFAAVPRELWWDNEAGIGRRGRLTDPVTALVGTLGARLVQLKPYDPESKGMVERANRYLETSFLPGRSFTSPQDFNDQLAQWLPVANSRRVRVLDGRPVDFLDADRAQMLRLPPVPPVTETVASVRLGRDYYVRVAGNDYSVDPTAIGQLVEVSTTLAQVMVSRAGRLLAAHERCWAARQTLTDPAHVAAAAALRQQFQAGPAPQANAHLLRDLADYDRAFGVDFSTGAAVSDGEVA
;
A
#
# COMPACT_ATOMS: atom_id res chain seq x y z
N MET A 1 6.25 60.30 -14.85
CA MET A 1 6.95 59.72 -13.70
C MET A 1 7.64 58.46 -14.17
N SER A 2 8.98 58.46 -14.20
CA SER A 2 9.73 57.21 -14.47
C SER A 2 9.42 56.21 -13.35
N SER A 3 8.95 55.06 -13.68
CA SER A 3 8.63 54.04 -12.69
C SER A 3 9.93 53.58 -12.04
N ALA A 4 9.98 53.43 -10.72
CA ALA A 4 11.16 52.95 -9.97
C ALA A 4 11.73 51.63 -10.55
N ILE A 5 10.93 50.87 -11.30
CA ILE A 5 11.38 49.66 -12.00
C ILE A 5 12.33 49.98 -13.16
N ASN A 6 12.14 51.13 -13.83
CA ASN A 6 12.99 51.50 -14.98
C ASN A 6 14.43 51.74 -14.55
N GLU A 7 14.66 52.13 -13.29
CA GLU A 7 16.01 52.32 -12.73
C GLU A 7 16.71 50.98 -12.48
N VAL A 8 15.95 49.94 -12.10
CA VAL A 8 16.50 48.60 -11.80
C VAL A 8 16.42 47.64 -12.98
N GLU A 9 15.64 48.00 -14.02
CA GLU A 9 15.42 47.09 -15.17
C GLU A 9 16.72 46.69 -15.89
N PRO A 10 17.73 47.55 -16.10
CA PRO A 10 19.00 47.11 -16.68
C PRO A 10 19.70 46.04 -15.87
N ARG A 11 19.62 46.13 -14.53
CA ARG A 11 20.20 45.11 -13.62
C ARG A 11 19.40 43.83 -13.62
N ILE A 12 18.06 43.90 -13.75
CA ILE A 12 17.17 42.70 -13.93
C ILE A 12 17.59 42.00 -15.21
N ARG A 13 17.73 42.73 -16.33
CA ARG A 13 18.13 42.19 -17.63
C ARG A 13 19.50 41.55 -17.59
N ALA A 14 20.49 42.16 -16.94
CA ALA A 14 21.81 41.57 -16.75
C ALA A 14 21.76 40.25 -15.96
N LEU A 15 20.96 40.21 -14.91
CA LEU A 15 20.78 38.98 -14.12
C LEU A 15 20.05 37.88 -14.94
N LEU A 16 19.06 38.22 -15.76
CA LEU A 16 18.35 37.26 -16.61
C LEU A 16 19.23 36.79 -17.77
N THR A 17 20.14 37.60 -18.29
CA THR A 17 21.13 37.17 -19.28
C THR A 17 22.05 36.08 -18.71
N ALA A 18 22.54 36.27 -17.50
CA ALA A 18 23.42 35.30 -16.85
C ALA A 18 22.68 34.09 -16.28
N TYR A 19 21.47 34.33 -15.77
CA TYR A 19 20.65 33.32 -15.05
C TYR A 19 19.18 33.43 -15.44
N PRO A 20 18.75 32.96 -16.63
CA PRO A 20 17.39 33.13 -17.14
C PRO A 20 16.28 32.60 -16.22
N GLN A 21 16.57 31.56 -15.46
CA GLN A 21 15.60 30.88 -14.55
C GLN A 21 15.64 31.43 -13.10
N LEU A 22 16.47 32.45 -12.80
CA LEU A 22 16.61 32.98 -11.44
C LEU A 22 15.24 33.42 -10.89
N PRO A 23 14.81 32.96 -9.68
CA PRO A 23 13.52 33.37 -9.10
C PRO A 23 13.41 34.91 -8.98
N ALA A 24 12.22 35.44 -9.27
CA ALA A 24 11.97 36.88 -9.23
C ALA A 24 12.21 37.48 -7.84
N THR A 25 12.03 36.73 -6.76
CA THR A 25 12.34 37.13 -5.38
C THR A 25 13.83 37.35 -5.17
N VAL A 26 14.66 36.46 -5.73
CA VAL A 26 16.13 36.56 -5.65
C VAL A 26 16.63 37.71 -6.52
N ILE A 27 16.00 37.93 -7.69
CA ILE A 27 16.31 39.10 -8.52
C ILE A 27 15.98 40.39 -7.76
N ALA A 28 14.81 40.48 -7.11
CA ALA A 28 14.39 41.62 -6.32
C ALA A 28 15.40 41.94 -5.21
N GLU A 29 15.86 40.93 -4.49
CA GLU A 29 16.90 41.08 -3.46
C GLU A 29 18.20 41.64 -4.04
N ARG A 30 18.69 41.05 -5.13
CA ARG A 30 19.98 41.44 -5.75
C ARG A 30 19.97 42.84 -6.39
N VAL A 31 18.80 43.28 -6.88
CA VAL A 31 18.68 44.64 -7.42
C VAL A 31 18.31 45.69 -6.35
N GLY A 32 18.05 45.26 -5.10
CA GLY A 32 17.68 46.16 -3.99
C GLY A 32 16.25 46.70 -4.14
N TRP A 33 15.31 45.89 -4.63
CA TRP A 33 13.91 46.29 -4.81
C TRP A 33 13.18 46.44 -3.47
N THR A 34 12.59 47.61 -3.23
CA THR A 34 11.85 47.95 -2.01
C THR A 34 10.35 48.12 -2.24
N GLY A 35 9.88 48.07 -3.49
CA GLY A 35 8.48 48.22 -3.83
C GLY A 35 7.65 46.91 -3.75
N SER A 36 6.44 46.94 -4.30
CA SER A 36 5.55 45.76 -4.33
C SER A 36 6.21 44.58 -5.02
N ILE A 37 6.35 43.48 -4.30
CA ILE A 37 6.92 42.22 -4.83
C ILE A 37 6.02 41.58 -5.88
N SER A 38 4.69 41.71 -5.76
CA SER A 38 3.74 41.17 -6.73
C SER A 38 3.89 41.86 -8.07
N TRP A 39 3.99 43.16 -8.09
CA TRP A 39 4.21 43.96 -9.29
C TRP A 39 5.60 43.71 -9.90
N PHE A 40 6.64 43.56 -9.06
CA PHE A 40 7.98 43.17 -9.51
C PHE A 40 7.99 41.82 -10.21
N ARG A 41 7.33 40.81 -9.62
CA ARG A 41 7.17 39.49 -10.23
C ARG A 41 6.50 39.52 -11.59
N GLU A 42 5.48 40.36 -11.73
CA GLU A 42 4.78 40.53 -13.01
C GLU A 42 5.71 41.17 -14.06
N ARG A 43 6.49 42.15 -13.69
CA ARG A 43 7.46 42.76 -14.61
C ARG A 43 8.58 41.80 -15.00
N VAL A 44 9.17 41.07 -14.05
CA VAL A 44 10.17 40.03 -14.36
C VAL A 44 9.56 38.96 -15.26
N ARG A 45 8.31 38.59 -15.04
CA ARG A 45 7.58 37.61 -15.87
C ARG A 45 7.39 38.10 -17.31
N ALA A 46 7.17 39.39 -17.49
CA ALA A 46 7.02 40.02 -18.82
C ALA A 46 8.36 40.08 -19.56
N ILE A 47 9.49 40.35 -18.87
CA ILE A 47 10.82 40.46 -19.46
C ILE A 47 11.49 39.12 -19.71
N ARG A 48 11.25 38.12 -18.85
CA ARG A 48 11.93 36.83 -18.88
C ARG A 48 11.88 36.08 -20.23
N PRO A 49 10.77 36.12 -21.00
CA PRO A 49 10.73 35.45 -22.30
C PRO A 49 11.77 35.92 -23.31
N GLU A 50 12.32 37.09 -23.11
CA GLU A 50 13.39 37.62 -23.98
C GLU A 50 14.74 36.90 -23.77
N TYR A 51 14.91 36.20 -22.62
CA TYR A 51 16.14 35.51 -22.18
C TYR A 51 15.99 34.01 -22.11
N LEU A 52 14.77 33.48 -22.16
CA LEU A 52 14.50 32.04 -22.22
C LEU A 52 14.11 31.69 -23.64
N PRO A 53 14.77 30.69 -24.24
CA PRO A 53 14.26 30.14 -25.50
C PRO A 53 12.83 29.67 -25.27
N ALA A 54 11.97 29.88 -26.29
CA ALA A 54 10.64 29.26 -26.27
C ALA A 54 10.82 27.74 -26.11
N ASP A 55 10.15 27.18 -25.12
CA ASP A 55 10.08 25.74 -24.89
C ASP A 55 8.72 25.27 -25.45
N PRO A 56 8.66 24.88 -26.73
CA PRO A 56 7.40 24.45 -27.33
C PRO A 56 7.03 23.09 -26.79
N VAL A 57 5.81 23.00 -26.28
CA VAL A 57 5.22 21.76 -25.80
C VAL A 57 4.31 21.18 -26.88
N ASP A 58 4.63 19.99 -27.36
CA ASP A 58 3.80 19.29 -28.32
C ASP A 58 2.49 18.82 -27.66
N ARG A 59 1.38 18.99 -28.36
CA ARG A 59 0.09 18.50 -27.91
C ARG A 59 0.04 16.99 -28.09
N LEU A 60 0.20 16.24 -27.00
CA LEU A 60 0.10 14.77 -27.02
C LEU A 60 -1.31 14.34 -27.41
N GLU A 61 -1.42 13.64 -28.53
CA GLU A 61 -2.66 12.96 -28.93
C GLU A 61 -2.65 11.52 -28.39
N HIS A 62 -3.69 11.16 -27.67
CA HIS A 62 -3.85 9.83 -27.10
C HIS A 62 -4.87 9.04 -27.89
N ARG A 63 -4.49 7.88 -28.39
CA ARG A 63 -5.39 6.94 -29.05
C ARG A 63 -6.24 6.20 -28.02
N PRO A 64 -7.50 5.85 -28.36
CA PRO A 64 -8.35 5.05 -27.49
C PRO A 64 -7.66 3.75 -27.02
N GLY A 65 -7.89 3.35 -25.79
CA GLY A 65 -7.42 2.08 -25.22
C GLY A 65 -5.93 1.95 -24.99
N ARG A 66 -5.13 2.96 -25.34
CA ARG A 66 -3.68 2.84 -25.34
C ARG A 66 -3.08 3.05 -23.96
N VAL A 67 -3.37 4.14 -23.30
CA VAL A 67 -2.67 4.59 -22.10
C VAL A 67 -3.63 4.87 -20.96
N ILE A 68 -3.32 4.35 -19.78
CA ILE A 68 -3.82 4.82 -18.49
C ILE A 68 -2.65 5.39 -17.71
N GLN A 69 -2.75 6.65 -17.28
CA GLN A 69 -1.81 7.29 -16.37
C GLN A 69 -2.17 6.95 -14.93
N CYS A 70 -1.20 6.56 -14.14
CA CYS A 70 -1.33 6.16 -12.74
C CYS A 70 -0.48 7.04 -11.84
N ASP A 71 -1.01 7.43 -10.69
CA ASP A 71 -0.28 8.20 -9.68
C ASP A 71 -0.84 7.92 -8.29
N LEU A 72 -0.04 8.25 -7.27
CA LEU A 72 -0.48 8.26 -5.89
C LEU A 72 -0.75 9.69 -5.44
N TRP A 73 -2.00 9.95 -5.08
CA TRP A 73 -2.40 11.19 -4.45
C TRP A 73 -2.49 11.00 -2.94
N PHE A 74 -1.96 11.95 -2.19
CA PHE A 74 -2.03 11.99 -0.74
C PHE A 74 -2.94 13.14 -0.33
N PRO A 75 -4.22 12.88 0.00
CA PRO A 75 -5.14 13.92 0.44
C PRO A 75 -4.66 14.59 1.72
N ALA A 76 -4.82 15.92 1.81
CA ALA A 76 -4.38 16.69 2.97
C ALA A 76 -5.05 16.28 4.30
N PRO A 77 -6.35 15.93 4.37
CA PRO A 77 -6.95 15.43 5.60
C PRO A 77 -6.35 14.08 6.02
N ARG A 78 -6.00 13.96 7.29
CA ARG A 78 -5.68 12.66 7.89
C ARG A 78 -6.97 11.89 8.10
N ILE A 79 -6.92 10.59 7.85
CA ILE A 79 -8.07 9.69 7.95
C ILE A 79 -7.95 8.87 9.24
N ALA A 80 -9.05 8.80 10.00
CA ALA A 80 -9.14 7.93 11.16
C ALA A 80 -9.01 6.45 10.72
N VAL A 81 -8.00 5.74 11.23
CA VAL A 81 -7.72 4.34 10.89
C VAL A 81 -8.08 3.37 12.02
N GLY A 82 -8.81 3.87 13.03
CA GLY A 82 -9.16 3.13 14.24
C GLY A 82 -8.14 3.28 15.36
N PHE A 83 -8.49 2.78 16.55
CA PHE A 83 -7.63 2.78 17.75
C PHE A 83 -7.11 4.18 18.13
N GLY A 84 -7.90 5.24 17.88
CA GLY A 84 -7.50 6.62 18.14
C GLY A 84 -6.37 7.14 17.24
N GLN A 85 -6.04 6.43 16.16
CA GLN A 85 -4.99 6.82 15.23
C GLN A 85 -5.57 7.44 13.96
N GLU A 86 -4.81 8.36 13.39
CA GLU A 86 -5.06 8.96 12.09
C GLU A 86 -3.83 8.82 11.18
N ALA A 87 -4.05 8.57 9.90
CA ALA A 87 -2.99 8.40 8.92
C ALA A 87 -3.22 9.24 7.66
N MET A 88 -2.14 9.63 7.01
CA MET A 88 -2.16 10.12 5.63
C MET A 88 -1.99 8.92 4.71
N LEU A 89 -3.05 8.54 4.03
CA LEU A 89 -3.11 7.31 3.23
C LEU A 89 -3.01 7.64 1.73
N PRO A 90 -2.33 6.79 0.94
CA PRO A 90 -2.24 6.97 -0.51
C PRO A 90 -3.57 6.63 -1.18
N VAL A 91 -3.97 7.45 -2.12
CA VAL A 91 -5.06 7.17 -3.07
C VAL A 91 -4.44 6.87 -4.42
N LEU A 92 -4.63 5.66 -4.91
CA LEU A 92 -4.29 5.31 -6.28
C LEU A 92 -5.29 5.99 -7.21
N VAL A 93 -4.79 6.82 -8.12
CA VAL A 93 -5.58 7.50 -9.15
C VAL A 93 -5.13 7.01 -10.51
N MET A 94 -6.09 6.57 -11.32
CA MET A 94 -5.87 6.08 -12.67
C MET A 94 -6.74 6.87 -13.65
N VAL A 95 -6.14 7.41 -14.72
CA VAL A 95 -6.82 8.24 -15.71
C VAL A 95 -6.59 7.69 -17.10
N ALA A 96 -7.66 7.31 -17.79
CA ALA A 96 -7.58 6.94 -19.21
C ALA A 96 -7.19 8.15 -20.05
N ALA A 97 -6.12 8.03 -20.83
CA ALA A 97 -5.52 9.17 -21.51
C ALA A 97 -6.39 9.71 -22.64
N PHE A 98 -7.19 8.89 -23.29
CA PHE A 98 -8.13 9.32 -24.33
C PHE A 98 -9.43 9.86 -23.72
N SER A 99 -10.19 9.03 -23.00
CA SER A 99 -11.52 9.41 -22.47
C SER A 99 -11.46 10.39 -21.30
N ARG A 100 -10.32 10.56 -20.64
CA ARG A 100 -10.18 11.32 -19.39
C ARG A 100 -10.99 10.72 -18.23
N PHE A 101 -11.42 9.48 -18.36
CA PHE A 101 -12.14 8.76 -17.31
C PHE A 101 -11.23 8.54 -16.11
N ILE A 102 -11.74 8.89 -14.93
CA ILE A 102 -11.01 8.81 -13.65
C ILE A 102 -11.54 7.62 -12.85
N ALA A 103 -10.64 6.76 -12.39
CA ALA A 103 -10.90 5.78 -11.36
C ALA A 103 -9.91 5.99 -10.21
N ALA A 104 -10.35 5.80 -8.96
CA ALA A 104 -9.49 6.00 -7.81
C ALA A 104 -9.94 5.14 -6.63
N VAL A 105 -8.97 4.77 -5.77
CA VAL A 105 -9.19 4.02 -4.52
C VAL A 105 -8.10 4.36 -3.50
N MET A 106 -8.48 4.58 -2.24
CA MET A 106 -7.53 4.72 -1.13
C MET A 106 -7.00 3.34 -0.75
N LEU A 107 -5.69 3.26 -0.52
CA LEU A 107 -4.98 2.04 -0.19
C LEU A 107 -4.41 2.10 1.24
N PRO A 108 -4.18 0.94 1.89
CA PRO A 108 -3.58 0.90 3.22
C PRO A 108 -2.12 1.37 3.22
N SER A 109 -1.40 1.18 2.12
CA SER A 109 -0.03 1.62 1.96
C SER A 109 0.37 1.75 0.49
N ARG A 110 1.60 2.24 0.25
CA ARG A 110 2.23 2.24 -1.08
C ARG A 110 3.17 1.06 -1.32
N GLN A 111 3.01 -0.01 -0.57
CA GLN A 111 3.75 -1.25 -0.80
C GLN A 111 3.31 -1.90 -2.11
N THR A 112 4.23 -2.64 -2.74
CA THR A 112 4.02 -3.22 -4.07
C THR A 112 2.71 -3.99 -4.20
N MET A 113 2.40 -4.87 -3.24
CA MET A 113 1.19 -5.71 -3.33
C MET A 113 -0.10 -4.90 -3.14
N ASP A 114 -0.09 -3.85 -2.32
CA ASP A 114 -1.25 -2.95 -2.17
C ASP A 114 -1.49 -2.17 -3.48
N LEU A 115 -0.41 -1.73 -4.16
CA LEU A 115 -0.51 -1.09 -5.47
C LEU A 115 -1.01 -2.06 -6.55
N VAL A 116 -0.50 -3.29 -6.59
CA VAL A 116 -0.94 -4.36 -7.51
C VAL A 116 -2.41 -4.65 -7.31
N ALA A 117 -2.85 -4.83 -6.07
CA ALA A 117 -4.24 -5.08 -5.73
C ALA A 117 -5.15 -3.91 -6.10
N GLY A 118 -4.74 -2.67 -5.81
CA GLY A 118 -5.46 -1.46 -6.18
C GLY A 118 -5.58 -1.29 -7.70
N MET A 119 -4.49 -1.50 -8.45
CA MET A 119 -4.53 -1.47 -9.93
C MET A 119 -5.51 -2.50 -10.48
N TRP A 120 -5.45 -3.73 -9.99
CA TRP A 120 -6.38 -4.78 -10.42
C TRP A 120 -7.83 -4.44 -10.09
N GLN A 121 -8.10 -3.94 -8.87
CA GLN A 121 -9.43 -3.51 -8.46
C GLN A 121 -10.02 -2.46 -9.41
N LEU A 122 -9.23 -1.44 -9.79
CA LEU A 122 -9.69 -0.39 -10.68
C LEU A 122 -9.82 -0.87 -12.13
N LEU A 123 -8.88 -1.70 -12.62
CA LEU A 123 -8.94 -2.25 -13.98
C LEU A 123 -10.14 -3.19 -14.15
N SER A 124 -10.37 -4.09 -13.20
CA SER A 124 -11.46 -5.05 -13.30
C SER A 124 -12.84 -4.44 -13.01
N GLY A 125 -12.92 -3.52 -12.04
CA GLY A 125 -14.19 -2.92 -11.61
C GLY A 125 -14.57 -1.68 -12.43
N SER A 126 -13.69 -0.65 -12.46
CA SER A 126 -14.04 0.65 -13.03
C SER A 126 -13.85 0.71 -14.56
N PHE A 127 -12.71 0.23 -15.05
CA PHE A 127 -12.45 0.21 -16.50
C PHE A 127 -13.07 -1.01 -17.19
N ALA A 128 -13.21 -2.14 -16.52
CA ALA A 128 -13.63 -3.43 -17.03
C ALA A 128 -12.82 -3.88 -18.27
N ALA A 129 -11.58 -3.44 -18.38
CA ALA A 129 -10.66 -3.71 -19.48
C ALA A 129 -9.23 -3.34 -19.06
N VAL A 130 -8.23 -3.72 -19.87
CA VAL A 130 -6.81 -3.47 -19.61
C VAL A 130 -6.23 -2.57 -20.72
N PRO A 131 -5.61 -1.43 -20.39
CA PRO A 131 -4.94 -0.60 -21.39
C PRO A 131 -3.72 -1.32 -21.96
N ARG A 132 -3.24 -0.88 -23.11
CA ARG A 132 -1.98 -1.43 -23.64
C ARG A 132 -0.77 -0.99 -22.84
N GLU A 133 -0.83 0.20 -22.23
CA GLU A 133 0.25 0.78 -21.44
C GLU A 133 -0.30 1.40 -20.14
N LEU A 134 0.39 1.09 -19.03
CA LEU A 134 0.23 1.75 -17.74
C LEU A 134 1.41 2.70 -17.53
N TRP A 135 1.15 3.98 -17.42
CA TRP A 135 2.19 4.98 -17.22
C TRP A 135 2.27 5.37 -15.75
N TRP A 136 3.44 5.16 -15.17
CA TRP A 136 3.71 5.45 -13.77
C TRP A 136 4.90 6.40 -13.63
N ASP A 137 4.88 7.23 -12.61
CA ASP A 137 6.07 7.92 -12.12
C ASP A 137 7.04 6.93 -11.45
N ASN A 138 8.20 7.42 -11.00
CA ASN A 138 9.20 6.62 -10.31
C ASN A 138 8.76 6.27 -8.88
N GLU A 139 7.61 5.60 -8.71
CA GLU A 139 7.15 5.07 -7.43
C GLU A 139 7.93 3.81 -7.06
N ALA A 140 8.51 3.80 -5.84
CA ALA A 140 9.37 2.72 -5.39
C ALA A 140 8.65 1.37 -5.29
N GLY A 141 7.36 1.36 -4.97
CA GLY A 141 6.54 0.15 -4.94
C GLY A 141 6.27 -0.44 -6.32
N ILE A 142 6.42 0.34 -7.38
CA ILE A 142 6.30 -0.11 -8.77
C ILE A 142 7.64 -0.59 -9.30
N GLY A 143 8.71 0.17 -9.05
CA GLY A 143 10.05 -0.16 -9.53
C GLY A 143 11.01 1.01 -9.35
N ARG A 144 12.27 0.77 -9.66
CA ARG A 144 13.33 1.79 -9.60
C ARG A 144 14.25 1.68 -10.81
N ARG A 145 14.64 2.83 -11.37
CA ARG A 145 15.62 2.91 -12.49
C ARG A 145 15.25 2.02 -13.68
N GLY A 146 13.98 1.98 -14.04
CA GLY A 146 13.47 1.18 -15.15
C GLY A 146 13.33 -0.32 -14.87
N ARG A 147 13.64 -0.80 -13.67
CA ARG A 147 13.43 -2.18 -13.24
C ARG A 147 12.18 -2.27 -12.36
N LEU A 148 11.18 -2.99 -12.84
CA LEU A 148 9.95 -3.28 -12.09
C LEU A 148 10.23 -4.25 -10.95
N THR A 149 9.40 -4.20 -9.91
CA THR A 149 9.37 -5.22 -8.87
C THR A 149 8.78 -6.52 -9.43
N ASP A 150 9.14 -7.67 -8.86
CA ASP A 150 8.67 -8.97 -9.36
C ASP A 150 7.13 -9.09 -9.38
N PRO A 151 6.38 -8.64 -8.34
CA PRO A 151 4.92 -8.68 -8.40
C PRO A 151 4.32 -7.79 -9.50
N VAL A 152 4.91 -6.63 -9.76
CA VAL A 152 4.47 -5.75 -10.85
C VAL A 152 4.78 -6.39 -12.21
N THR A 153 5.94 -7.03 -12.35
CA THR A 153 6.29 -7.78 -13.57
C THR A 153 5.31 -8.93 -13.81
N ALA A 154 4.93 -9.66 -12.77
CA ALA A 154 3.92 -10.72 -12.85
C ALA A 154 2.54 -10.16 -13.22
N LEU A 155 2.14 -9.03 -12.61
CA LEU A 155 0.88 -8.34 -12.94
C LEU A 155 0.82 -8.01 -14.43
N VAL A 156 1.80 -7.24 -14.96
CA VAL A 156 1.76 -6.81 -16.36
C VAL A 156 1.88 -7.98 -17.34
N GLY A 157 2.60 -9.04 -16.96
CA GLY A 157 2.64 -10.30 -17.70
C GLY A 157 1.26 -10.96 -17.80
N THR A 158 0.54 -11.07 -16.69
CA THR A 158 -0.83 -11.60 -16.64
C THR A 158 -1.81 -10.74 -17.44
N LEU A 159 -1.67 -9.41 -17.36
CA LEU A 159 -2.53 -8.47 -18.07
C LEU A 159 -2.23 -8.40 -19.58
N GLY A 160 -1.06 -8.82 -20.05
CA GLY A 160 -0.57 -8.61 -21.41
C GLY A 160 -0.32 -7.12 -21.74
N ALA A 161 -0.17 -6.28 -20.72
CA ALA A 161 0.06 -4.85 -20.86
C ALA A 161 1.54 -4.50 -20.65
N ARG A 162 1.94 -3.29 -21.02
CA ARG A 162 3.26 -2.75 -20.74
C ARG A 162 3.18 -1.69 -19.65
N LEU A 163 4.07 -1.72 -18.68
CA LEU A 163 4.25 -0.63 -17.73
C LEU A 163 5.43 0.24 -18.14
N VAL A 164 5.18 1.53 -18.23
CA VAL A 164 6.18 2.55 -18.60
C VAL A 164 6.42 3.44 -17.39
N GLN A 165 7.64 3.42 -16.88
CA GLN A 165 8.07 4.41 -15.88
C GLN A 165 8.47 5.69 -16.63
N LEU A 166 7.79 6.79 -16.29
CA LEU A 166 8.05 8.09 -16.88
C LEU A 166 9.41 8.64 -16.43
N LYS A 167 10.04 9.43 -17.29
CA LYS A 167 11.30 10.08 -16.93
C LYS A 167 11.04 11.15 -15.85
N PRO A 168 11.94 11.31 -14.88
CA PRO A 168 11.87 12.44 -13.97
C PRO A 168 11.85 13.76 -14.74
N TYR A 169 11.03 14.71 -14.28
CA TYR A 169 10.90 16.04 -14.90
C TYR A 169 10.32 16.06 -16.33
N ASP A 170 9.47 15.08 -16.68
CA ASP A 170 8.67 15.12 -17.89
C ASP A 170 7.20 15.54 -17.57
N PRO A 171 6.92 16.84 -17.47
CA PRO A 171 5.61 17.36 -17.09
C PRO A 171 4.54 17.09 -18.16
N GLU A 172 4.94 16.86 -19.43
CA GLU A 172 4.02 16.62 -20.53
C GLU A 172 3.35 15.27 -20.40
N SER A 173 4.12 14.26 -20.07
CA SER A 173 3.64 12.87 -19.93
C SER A 173 2.70 12.68 -18.74
N LYS A 174 2.77 13.50 -17.68
CA LYS A 174 2.03 13.32 -16.43
C LYS A 174 0.83 14.24 -16.23
N GLY A 175 0.70 15.27 -17.06
CA GLY A 175 -0.25 16.37 -16.85
C GLY A 175 -1.74 16.00 -16.74
N MET A 176 -2.16 14.78 -17.06
CA MET A 176 -3.55 14.35 -16.93
C MET A 176 -3.88 13.85 -15.53
N VAL A 177 -3.05 12.96 -14.99
CA VAL A 177 -3.27 12.44 -13.66
C VAL A 177 -3.05 13.52 -12.59
N GLU A 178 -2.09 14.44 -12.78
CA GLU A 178 -1.92 15.60 -11.91
C GLU A 178 -3.15 16.52 -11.90
N ARG A 179 -3.75 16.75 -13.05
CA ARG A 179 -5.03 17.49 -13.13
C ARG A 179 -6.17 16.76 -12.45
N ALA A 180 -6.21 15.43 -12.54
CA ALA A 180 -7.18 14.61 -11.81
C ALA A 180 -6.97 14.70 -10.30
N ASN A 181 -5.73 14.59 -9.81
CA ASN A 181 -5.39 14.76 -8.40
C ASN A 181 -5.83 16.15 -7.88
N ARG A 182 -5.50 17.21 -8.63
CA ARG A 182 -5.96 18.55 -8.29
C ARG A 182 -7.49 18.69 -8.30
N TYR A 183 -8.18 18.03 -9.23
CA TYR A 183 -9.63 18.02 -9.29
C TYR A 183 -10.26 17.28 -8.10
N LEU A 184 -9.68 16.14 -7.68
CA LEU A 184 -10.06 15.46 -6.46
C LEU A 184 -9.87 16.36 -5.24
N GLU A 185 -8.73 17.04 -5.14
CA GLU A 185 -8.42 17.93 -4.02
C GLU A 185 -9.37 19.13 -3.94
N THR A 186 -9.73 19.74 -5.06
CA THR A 186 -10.53 20.97 -5.09
C THR A 186 -12.03 20.74 -5.18
N SER A 187 -12.48 19.54 -5.56
CA SER A 187 -13.91 19.26 -5.83
C SER A 187 -14.47 18.07 -5.06
N PHE A 188 -13.65 17.09 -4.68
CA PHE A 188 -14.09 15.97 -3.85
C PHE A 188 -13.93 16.26 -2.35
N LEU A 189 -12.76 16.75 -1.91
CA LEU A 189 -12.47 16.95 -0.48
C LEU A 189 -13.29 18.06 0.20
N PRO A 190 -13.52 19.25 -0.43
CA PRO A 190 -14.14 20.36 0.30
C PRO A 190 -15.52 20.01 0.85
N GLY A 191 -15.72 20.31 2.13
CA GLY A 191 -17.00 20.08 2.82
C GLY A 191 -17.28 18.63 3.20
N ARG A 192 -16.34 17.70 3.03
CA ARG A 192 -16.47 16.30 3.44
C ARG A 192 -15.68 16.02 4.70
N SER A 193 -16.20 15.07 5.48
CA SER A 193 -15.53 14.44 6.61
C SER A 193 -15.52 12.93 6.40
N PHE A 194 -14.49 12.27 6.92
CA PHE A 194 -14.28 10.85 6.71
C PHE A 194 -14.04 10.17 8.06
N THR A 195 -14.86 9.19 8.38
CA THR A 195 -14.79 8.45 9.64
C THR A 195 -13.86 7.25 9.61
N SER A 196 -13.54 6.76 8.41
CA SER A 196 -12.65 5.63 8.18
C SER A 196 -12.13 5.61 6.73
N PRO A 197 -11.11 4.79 6.41
CA PRO A 197 -10.69 4.56 5.03
C PRO A 197 -11.80 3.96 4.16
N GLN A 198 -12.64 3.11 4.73
CA GLN A 198 -13.78 2.53 4.01
C GLN A 198 -14.81 3.62 3.67
N ASP A 199 -15.17 4.47 4.64
CA ASP A 199 -16.07 5.61 4.42
C ASP A 199 -15.51 6.56 3.35
N PHE A 200 -14.20 6.83 3.35
CA PHE A 200 -13.56 7.60 2.27
C PHE A 200 -13.76 6.94 0.90
N ASN A 201 -13.50 5.64 0.80
CA ASN A 201 -13.65 4.89 -0.44
C ASN A 201 -15.12 4.85 -0.90
N ASP A 202 -16.07 4.69 0.00
CA ASP A 202 -17.51 4.69 -0.31
C ASP A 202 -17.96 6.05 -0.84
N GLN A 203 -17.56 7.15 -0.18
CA GLN A 203 -17.85 8.51 -0.64
C GLN A 203 -17.17 8.81 -2.00
N LEU A 204 -15.93 8.34 -2.20
CA LEU A 204 -15.20 8.49 -3.45
C LEU A 204 -15.88 7.71 -4.58
N ALA A 205 -16.28 6.47 -4.33
CA ALA A 205 -16.98 5.63 -5.30
C ALA A 205 -18.33 6.22 -5.72
N GLN A 206 -19.07 6.86 -4.80
CA GLN A 206 -20.31 7.58 -5.09
C GLN A 206 -20.08 8.85 -5.90
N TRP A 207 -18.97 9.54 -5.69
CA TRP A 207 -18.65 10.79 -6.35
C TRP A 207 -18.03 10.62 -7.76
N LEU A 208 -17.24 9.58 -7.98
CA LEU A 208 -16.55 9.35 -9.25
C LEU A 208 -17.49 9.31 -10.49
N PRO A 209 -18.70 8.74 -10.44
CA PRO A 209 -19.67 8.84 -11.54
C PRO A 209 -20.04 10.28 -11.87
N VAL A 210 -20.23 11.14 -10.86
CA VAL A 210 -20.50 12.58 -11.05
C VAL A 210 -19.30 13.26 -11.70
N ALA A 211 -18.08 12.96 -11.23
CA ALA A 211 -16.85 13.48 -11.78
C ALA A 211 -16.67 13.10 -13.26
N ASN A 212 -16.97 11.87 -13.62
CA ASN A 212 -16.86 11.36 -14.99
C ASN A 212 -18.00 11.82 -15.91
N SER A 213 -19.09 12.36 -15.36
CA SER A 213 -20.20 12.94 -16.10
C SER A 213 -20.04 14.45 -16.39
N ARG A 214 -18.99 15.11 -15.84
CA ARG A 214 -18.70 16.51 -16.14
C ARG A 214 -18.26 16.72 -17.57
N ARG A 215 -18.62 17.87 -18.18
CA ARG A 215 -18.11 18.22 -19.50
C ARG A 215 -16.64 18.63 -19.42
N VAL A 216 -15.81 18.03 -20.24
CA VAL A 216 -14.38 18.32 -20.35
C VAL A 216 -14.12 19.02 -21.68
N ARG A 217 -13.64 20.26 -21.62
CA ARG A 217 -13.45 21.13 -22.79
C ARG A 217 -12.59 20.49 -23.89
N VAL A 218 -11.52 19.78 -23.52
CA VAL A 218 -10.61 19.15 -24.50
C VAL A 218 -11.28 18.00 -25.26
N LEU A 219 -12.27 17.32 -24.63
CA LEU A 219 -13.04 16.24 -25.27
C LEU A 219 -14.26 16.76 -26.01
N ASP A 220 -14.66 18.00 -25.75
CA ASP A 220 -15.99 18.53 -26.08
C ASP A 220 -17.15 17.61 -25.65
N GLY A 221 -16.95 16.86 -24.58
CA GLY A 221 -17.91 15.87 -24.08
C GLY A 221 -17.59 15.44 -22.64
N ARG A 222 -18.25 14.37 -22.20
CA ARG A 222 -18.09 13.82 -20.86
C ARG A 222 -17.18 12.58 -20.89
N PRO A 223 -16.27 12.39 -19.94
CA PRO A 223 -15.40 11.21 -19.86
C PRO A 223 -16.15 9.88 -20.00
N VAL A 224 -17.31 9.76 -19.39
CA VAL A 224 -18.11 8.53 -19.44
C VAL A 224 -18.59 8.19 -20.85
N ASP A 225 -18.86 9.20 -21.70
CA ASP A 225 -19.34 8.98 -23.07
C ASP A 225 -18.23 8.42 -23.99
N PHE A 226 -16.95 8.63 -23.65
CA PHE A 226 -15.79 8.17 -24.42
C PHE A 226 -15.18 6.87 -23.87
N LEU A 227 -15.63 6.38 -22.70
CA LEU A 227 -15.05 5.20 -22.06
C LEU A 227 -15.25 3.93 -22.90
N ASP A 228 -16.38 3.80 -23.59
CA ASP A 228 -16.64 2.64 -24.43
C ASP A 228 -15.72 2.59 -25.66
N ALA A 229 -15.34 3.76 -26.20
CA ALA A 229 -14.33 3.83 -27.25
C ALA A 229 -12.93 3.40 -26.74
N ASP A 230 -12.58 3.76 -25.51
CA ASP A 230 -11.37 3.24 -24.86
C ASP A 230 -11.44 1.72 -24.70
N ARG A 231 -12.51 1.20 -24.10
CA ARG A 231 -12.72 -0.23 -23.86
C ARG A 231 -12.65 -1.07 -25.15
N ALA A 232 -13.20 -0.57 -26.22
CA ALA A 232 -13.20 -1.26 -27.52
C ALA A 232 -11.78 -1.50 -28.07
N GLN A 233 -10.80 -0.68 -27.69
CA GLN A 233 -9.39 -0.77 -28.11
C GLN A 233 -8.46 -1.32 -27.02
N MET A 234 -8.94 -1.46 -25.80
CA MET A 234 -8.23 -2.10 -24.68
C MET A 234 -8.16 -3.61 -24.87
N LEU A 235 -7.29 -4.25 -24.11
CA LEU A 235 -7.25 -5.70 -23.96
C LEU A 235 -8.40 -6.16 -23.06
N ARG A 236 -8.88 -7.37 -23.27
CA ARG A 236 -9.86 -8.00 -22.39
C ARG A 236 -9.21 -8.30 -21.05
N LEU A 237 -10.02 -8.32 -20.00
CA LEU A 237 -9.58 -8.84 -18.69
C LEU A 237 -9.09 -10.29 -18.85
N PRO A 238 -8.00 -10.67 -18.19
CA PRO A 238 -7.52 -12.05 -18.23
C PRO A 238 -8.56 -12.99 -17.62
N PRO A 239 -8.68 -14.22 -18.15
CA PRO A 239 -9.63 -15.22 -17.63
C PRO A 239 -9.30 -15.66 -16.20
N VAL A 240 -8.03 -15.58 -15.82
CA VAL A 240 -7.56 -15.81 -14.44
C VAL A 240 -7.06 -14.50 -13.89
N PRO A 241 -7.62 -14.03 -12.76
CA PRO A 241 -7.14 -12.80 -12.12
C PRO A 241 -5.66 -12.89 -11.73
N PRO A 242 -4.93 -11.78 -11.76
CA PRO A 242 -3.57 -11.75 -11.23
C PRO A 242 -3.56 -12.00 -9.73
N VAL A 243 -2.44 -12.47 -9.20
CA VAL A 243 -2.23 -12.60 -7.76
C VAL A 243 -2.15 -11.20 -7.15
N THR A 244 -3.06 -10.91 -6.24
CA THR A 244 -3.17 -9.60 -5.56
C THR A 244 -2.99 -9.71 -4.05
N GLU A 245 -2.65 -10.88 -3.55
CA GLU A 245 -2.41 -11.13 -2.13
C GLU A 245 -0.93 -11.42 -1.87
N THR A 246 -0.48 -11.04 -0.69
CA THR A 246 0.82 -11.46 -0.19
C THR A 246 0.64 -12.78 0.55
N VAL A 247 1.45 -13.78 0.23
CA VAL A 247 1.46 -15.07 0.92
C VAL A 247 2.83 -15.27 1.58
N ALA A 248 2.82 -15.63 2.86
CA ALA A 248 4.04 -15.93 3.61
C ALA A 248 3.84 -17.16 4.49
N SER A 249 4.86 -18.02 4.56
CA SER A 249 4.87 -19.15 5.50
C SER A 249 5.58 -18.76 6.78
N VAL A 250 4.93 -18.91 7.91
CA VAL A 250 5.44 -18.53 9.24
C VAL A 250 5.25 -19.69 10.20
N ARG A 251 6.25 -19.94 11.07
CA ARG A 251 6.06 -20.86 12.20
C ARG A 251 5.32 -20.13 13.31
N LEU A 252 4.11 -20.62 13.66
CA LEU A 252 3.30 -20.00 14.70
C LEU A 252 3.99 -20.10 16.06
N GLY A 253 4.23 -18.94 16.68
CA GLY A 253 4.86 -18.83 18.01
C GLY A 253 3.98 -19.33 19.13
N ARG A 254 4.54 -19.47 20.33
CA ARG A 254 3.80 -19.88 21.54
C ARG A 254 2.75 -18.87 22.01
N ASP A 255 2.91 -17.62 21.58
CA ASP A 255 1.97 -16.52 21.79
C ASP A 255 0.73 -16.61 20.88
N TYR A 256 0.75 -17.51 19.87
CA TYR A 256 -0.29 -17.74 18.87
C TYR A 256 -0.69 -16.49 18.06
N TYR A 257 0.28 -15.60 17.76
CA TYR A 257 0.09 -14.44 16.89
C TYR A 257 0.99 -14.51 15.66
N VAL A 258 0.48 -13.96 14.56
CA VAL A 258 1.26 -13.67 13.36
C VAL A 258 1.37 -12.16 13.18
N ARG A 259 2.52 -11.70 12.69
CA ARG A 259 2.76 -10.28 12.47
C ARG A 259 2.60 -9.91 10.99
N VAL A 260 1.68 -8.98 10.71
CA VAL A 260 1.42 -8.47 9.36
C VAL A 260 1.36 -6.94 9.39
N ALA A 261 2.15 -6.28 8.53
CA ALA A 261 2.20 -4.82 8.39
C ALA A 261 2.37 -4.07 9.74
N GLY A 262 3.11 -4.67 10.69
CA GLY A 262 3.38 -4.09 12.01
C GLY A 262 2.30 -4.29 13.05
N ASN A 263 1.24 -5.04 12.75
CA ASN A 263 0.17 -5.46 13.65
C ASN A 263 0.26 -6.96 13.94
N ASP A 264 -0.19 -7.37 15.13
CA ASP A 264 -0.21 -8.76 15.58
C ASP A 264 -1.65 -9.28 15.53
N TYR A 265 -1.86 -10.44 14.88
CA TYR A 265 -3.16 -11.07 14.68
C TYR A 265 -3.18 -12.45 15.32
N SER A 266 -4.15 -12.71 16.20
CA SER A 266 -4.27 -14.01 16.85
C SER A 266 -4.69 -15.12 15.88
N VAL A 267 -4.20 -16.33 16.14
CA VAL A 267 -4.46 -17.53 15.32
C VAL A 267 -4.94 -18.66 16.24
N ASP A 268 -5.67 -19.62 15.73
CA ASP A 268 -6.06 -20.84 16.44
C ASP A 268 -4.81 -21.46 17.10
N PRO A 269 -4.71 -21.49 18.45
CA PRO A 269 -3.53 -21.95 19.18
C PRO A 269 -3.23 -23.43 19.01
N THR A 270 -4.15 -24.22 18.43
CA THR A 270 -3.90 -25.63 18.09
C THR A 270 -2.80 -25.81 17.06
N ALA A 271 -2.45 -24.72 16.32
CA ALA A 271 -1.38 -24.70 15.34
C ALA A 271 -0.02 -24.21 15.90
N ILE A 272 0.11 -23.97 17.20
CA ILE A 272 1.38 -23.55 17.82
C ILE A 272 2.51 -24.51 17.42
N GLY A 273 3.68 -23.95 17.05
CA GLY A 273 4.86 -24.70 16.63
C GLY A 273 4.79 -25.24 15.19
N GLN A 274 3.67 -25.05 14.48
CA GLN A 274 3.47 -25.54 13.11
C GLN A 274 3.72 -24.40 12.10
N LEU A 275 4.06 -24.75 10.86
CA LEU A 275 4.08 -23.82 9.75
C LEU A 275 2.65 -23.52 9.32
N VAL A 276 2.31 -22.25 9.29
CA VAL A 276 1.04 -21.72 8.80
C VAL A 276 1.29 -20.80 7.63
N GLU A 277 0.32 -20.72 6.72
CA GLU A 277 0.32 -19.81 5.59
C GLU A 277 -0.50 -18.58 5.95
N VAL A 278 0.10 -17.40 5.81
CA VAL A 278 -0.52 -16.09 6.07
C VAL A 278 -0.76 -15.41 4.73
N SER A 279 -2.00 -15.24 4.36
CA SER A 279 -2.43 -14.51 3.17
C SER A 279 -2.96 -13.14 3.57
N THR A 280 -2.54 -12.10 2.85
CA THR A 280 -2.92 -10.70 3.12
C THR A 280 -3.43 -10.04 1.85
N THR A 281 -4.67 -9.59 1.88
CA THR A 281 -5.32 -8.78 0.83
C THR A 281 -5.43 -7.31 1.26
N LEU A 282 -6.10 -6.47 0.47
CA LEU A 282 -6.42 -5.08 0.89
C LEU A 282 -7.34 -5.04 2.11
N ALA A 283 -8.22 -6.03 2.27
CA ALA A 283 -9.28 -6.03 3.29
C ALA A 283 -9.05 -7.02 4.43
N GLN A 284 -8.31 -8.10 4.22
CA GLN A 284 -8.26 -9.23 5.16
C GLN A 284 -6.85 -9.77 5.36
N VAL A 285 -6.64 -10.32 6.55
CA VAL A 285 -5.52 -11.19 6.91
C VAL A 285 -6.10 -12.56 7.24
N MET A 286 -5.74 -13.56 6.46
CA MET A 286 -6.18 -14.95 6.64
C MET A 286 -4.99 -15.82 6.99
N VAL A 287 -5.17 -16.75 7.91
CA VAL A 287 -4.16 -17.72 8.27
C VAL A 287 -4.73 -19.12 8.06
N SER A 288 -4.01 -19.94 7.30
CA SER A 288 -4.43 -21.30 6.99
C SER A 288 -3.30 -22.31 7.15
N ARG A 289 -3.66 -23.58 7.22
CA ARG A 289 -2.73 -24.70 7.19
C ARG A 289 -3.35 -25.88 6.49
N ALA A 290 -2.68 -26.39 5.47
CA ALA A 290 -3.18 -27.53 4.67
C ALA A 290 -4.64 -27.37 4.21
N GLY A 291 -5.01 -26.16 3.78
CA GLY A 291 -6.35 -25.81 3.34
C GLY A 291 -7.38 -25.54 4.45
N ARG A 292 -7.02 -25.75 5.73
CA ARG A 292 -7.89 -25.41 6.87
C ARG A 292 -7.65 -23.96 7.29
N LEU A 293 -8.70 -23.15 7.37
CA LEU A 293 -8.67 -21.79 7.92
C LEU A 293 -8.47 -21.86 9.44
N LEU A 294 -7.49 -21.12 9.94
CA LEU A 294 -7.12 -21.02 11.36
C LEU A 294 -7.45 -19.64 11.95
N ALA A 295 -7.47 -18.61 11.12
CA ALA A 295 -7.88 -17.25 11.48
C ALA A 295 -8.29 -16.45 10.25
N ALA A 296 -9.26 -15.56 10.42
CA ALA A 296 -9.62 -14.53 9.45
C ALA A 296 -9.92 -13.24 10.21
N HIS A 297 -9.14 -12.20 9.92
CA HIS A 297 -9.29 -10.89 10.52
C HIS A 297 -9.48 -9.83 9.43
N GLU A 298 -10.23 -8.77 9.72
CA GLU A 298 -10.16 -7.56 8.93
C GLU A 298 -8.74 -6.97 9.02
N ARG A 299 -8.20 -6.53 7.90
CA ARG A 299 -6.88 -5.90 7.87
C ARG A 299 -6.92 -4.55 8.58
N CYS A 300 -6.20 -4.43 9.66
CA CYS A 300 -6.06 -3.19 10.41
C CYS A 300 -5.13 -2.21 9.68
N TRP A 301 -5.61 -0.98 9.45
CA TRP A 301 -4.83 0.08 8.81
C TRP A 301 -4.12 0.99 9.84
N ALA A 302 -4.46 0.87 11.13
CA ALA A 302 -3.68 1.45 12.22
C ALA A 302 -2.34 0.70 12.38
N ALA A 303 -1.40 1.31 13.06
CA ALA A 303 -0.10 0.69 13.31
C ALA A 303 0.04 0.19 14.75
N ARG A 304 0.79 -0.88 14.94
CA ARG A 304 1.17 -1.42 16.27
C ARG A 304 -0.03 -1.86 17.10
N GLN A 305 -1.01 -2.50 16.46
CA GLN A 305 -2.19 -3.03 17.12
C GLN A 305 -2.07 -4.54 17.33
N THR A 306 -2.74 -5.02 18.36
CA THR A 306 -2.93 -6.45 18.61
C THR A 306 -4.41 -6.78 18.43
N LEU A 307 -4.71 -7.56 17.40
CA LEU A 307 -6.06 -7.97 17.02
C LEU A 307 -6.28 -9.40 17.55
N THR A 308 -7.11 -9.51 18.55
CA THR A 308 -7.34 -10.78 19.26
C THR A 308 -8.76 -11.26 19.05
N ASP A 309 -8.90 -12.47 18.51
CA ASP A 309 -10.18 -13.19 18.49
C ASP A 309 -10.42 -13.82 19.86
N PRO A 310 -11.54 -13.52 20.52
CA PRO A 310 -11.90 -14.16 21.81
C PRO A 310 -11.95 -15.68 21.76
N ALA A 311 -12.30 -16.27 20.61
CA ALA A 311 -12.32 -17.72 20.43
C ALA A 311 -10.91 -18.32 20.53
N HIS A 312 -9.90 -17.63 20.01
CA HIS A 312 -8.50 -18.07 20.13
C HIS A 312 -8.01 -18.02 21.58
N VAL A 313 -8.44 -17.01 22.36
CA VAL A 313 -8.12 -16.90 23.78
C VAL A 313 -8.73 -18.06 24.56
N ALA A 314 -10.00 -18.37 24.29
CA ALA A 314 -10.70 -19.50 24.94
C ALA A 314 -10.03 -20.85 24.59
N ALA A 315 -9.69 -21.06 23.32
CA ALA A 315 -8.97 -22.25 22.88
C ALA A 315 -7.59 -22.37 23.56
N ALA A 316 -6.85 -21.25 23.67
CA ALA A 316 -5.56 -21.24 24.37
C ALA A 316 -5.70 -21.57 25.87
N ALA A 317 -6.78 -21.13 26.52
CA ALA A 317 -7.06 -21.47 27.91
C ALA A 317 -7.31 -22.96 28.07
N ALA A 318 -8.10 -23.57 27.20
CA ALA A 318 -8.37 -25.01 27.19
C ALA A 318 -7.08 -25.83 27.00
N LEU A 319 -6.22 -25.43 26.04
CA LEU A 319 -4.94 -26.09 25.81
C LEU A 319 -4.01 -25.99 27.01
N ARG A 320 -3.98 -24.85 27.71
CA ARG A 320 -3.20 -24.69 28.94
C ARG A 320 -3.68 -25.63 30.06
N GLN A 321 -4.99 -25.79 30.24
CA GLN A 321 -5.57 -26.72 31.20
C GLN A 321 -5.19 -28.17 30.87
N GLN A 322 -5.28 -28.58 29.61
CA GLN A 322 -4.84 -29.92 29.18
C GLN A 322 -3.34 -30.14 29.42
N PHE A 323 -2.52 -29.15 29.14
CA PHE A 323 -1.08 -29.24 29.39
C PHE A 323 -0.75 -29.36 30.89
N GLN A 324 -1.46 -28.62 31.73
CA GLN A 324 -1.28 -28.66 33.21
C GLN A 324 -1.82 -29.93 33.82
N ALA A 325 -2.88 -30.53 33.27
CA ALA A 325 -3.42 -31.81 33.75
C ALA A 325 -2.49 -32.98 33.49
N GLY A 326 -1.45 -32.79 32.68
CA GLY A 326 -0.53 -33.87 32.29
C GLY A 326 -1.19 -34.93 31.41
N PRO A 327 -0.43 -35.87 30.86
CA PRO A 327 -1.02 -37.04 30.25
C PRO A 327 -1.81 -37.78 31.33
N ALA A 328 -3.06 -38.13 31.03
CA ALA A 328 -3.84 -39.02 31.89
C ALA A 328 -2.97 -40.22 32.24
N PRO A 329 -2.87 -40.62 33.51
CA PRO A 329 -2.07 -41.78 33.88
C PRO A 329 -2.58 -42.93 33.01
N GLN A 330 -1.74 -43.33 32.07
CA GLN A 330 -2.04 -44.53 31.31
C GLN A 330 -2.09 -45.61 32.38
N ALA A 331 -3.24 -46.29 32.51
CA ALA A 331 -3.41 -47.45 33.34
C ALA A 331 -2.61 -48.62 32.70
N ASN A 332 -1.29 -48.42 32.54
CA ASN A 332 -0.32 -49.44 32.26
C ASN A 332 0.15 -49.99 33.62
N ALA A 333 -0.75 -50.67 34.30
CA ALA A 333 -0.43 -51.50 35.50
C ALA A 333 0.68 -52.54 35.22
N HIS A 334 1.07 -52.68 33.93
CA HIS A 334 2.15 -53.59 33.54
C HIS A 334 3.54 -52.98 33.45
N LEU A 335 3.71 -51.67 33.70
CA LEU A 335 5.04 -51.03 33.69
C LEU A 335 5.57 -50.66 35.09
N LEU A 336 4.77 -50.77 36.12
CA LEU A 336 5.22 -50.76 37.53
C LEU A 336 5.54 -52.22 37.92
N ARG A 337 6.67 -52.71 37.45
CA ARG A 337 7.26 -53.92 38.06
C ARG A 337 7.77 -53.57 39.42
N ASP A 338 7.39 -54.39 40.43
CA ASP A 338 7.95 -54.30 41.77
C ASP A 338 9.47 -54.42 41.68
N LEU A 339 10.19 -53.62 42.44
CA LEU A 339 11.65 -53.72 42.56
C LEU A 339 12.07 -55.15 42.88
N ALA A 340 11.28 -55.88 43.66
CA ALA A 340 11.49 -57.29 43.95
C ALA A 340 11.44 -58.19 42.68
N ASP A 341 10.75 -57.81 41.60
CA ASP A 341 10.76 -58.54 40.35
C ASP A 341 12.06 -58.30 39.54
N TYR A 342 12.68 -57.14 39.70
CA TYR A 342 13.99 -56.86 39.13
C TYR A 342 15.07 -57.63 39.88
N ASP A 343 15.03 -57.63 41.24
CA ASP A 343 15.97 -58.34 42.04
C ASP A 343 15.96 -59.84 41.76
N ARG A 344 14.74 -60.39 41.55
CA ARG A 344 14.56 -61.79 41.18
C ARG A 344 15.05 -62.11 39.76
N ALA A 345 14.81 -61.15 38.80
CA ALA A 345 15.23 -61.34 37.41
C ALA A 345 16.77 -61.23 37.25
N PHE A 346 17.43 -60.47 38.10
CA PHE A 346 18.88 -60.31 38.09
C PHE A 346 19.62 -61.18 39.07
N GLY A 347 18.91 -62.09 39.82
CA GLY A 347 19.51 -63.02 40.75
C GLY A 347 20.17 -62.37 42.01
N VAL A 348 19.70 -61.14 42.32
CA VAL A 348 20.21 -60.42 43.52
C VAL A 348 19.27 -60.71 44.64
N ASP A 349 19.77 -61.49 45.64
CA ASP A 349 19.07 -61.81 46.85
C ASP A 349 19.68 -61.01 48.05
N PHE A 350 18.93 -60.01 48.47
CA PHE A 350 19.34 -59.21 49.68
C PHE A 350 18.92 -59.83 51.02
N SER A 351 18.30 -61.02 51.00
CA SER A 351 17.85 -61.70 52.25
C SER A 351 18.98 -62.39 53.05
N THR A 352 20.19 -62.45 52.46
CA THR A 352 21.38 -63.06 53.19
C THR A 352 22.35 -61.99 53.65
N GLY A 353 21.89 -60.87 54.14
CA GLY A 353 22.71 -59.90 54.86
C GLY A 353 22.82 -60.29 56.35
N ALA A 354 23.89 -60.90 56.68
CA ALA A 354 24.21 -61.36 58.04
C ALA A 354 24.06 -60.27 59.12
N ALA A 355 23.49 -60.68 60.25
CA ALA A 355 23.59 -59.94 61.50
C ALA A 355 25.08 -59.65 61.82
N VAL A 356 25.47 -58.40 61.81
CA VAL A 356 26.76 -57.98 62.44
C VAL A 356 26.45 -57.72 63.89
N SER A 357 27.07 -58.55 64.72
CA SER A 357 27.07 -58.47 66.18
C SER A 357 27.66 -57.14 66.63
N ASP A 358 26.99 -56.53 67.60
CA ASP A 358 27.53 -55.49 68.48
C ASP A 358 28.83 -55.98 69.14
N GLY A 359 29.92 -55.36 68.74
CA GLY A 359 31.21 -55.46 69.44
C GLY A 359 31.45 -54.21 70.25
N GLU A 360 31.32 -54.32 71.52
CA GLU A 360 31.81 -53.41 72.59
C GLU A 360 33.26 -53.05 72.29
N VAL A 361 33.58 -51.79 72.34
CA VAL A 361 34.95 -51.30 72.50
C VAL A 361 34.98 -50.31 73.67
N ALA A 362 35.78 -50.62 74.57
CA ALA A 362 36.18 -49.88 75.76
C ALA A 362 36.92 -48.58 75.47
#